data_701afdd7da61e3bb80c524391389064a
#
_entry.id   701afdd7da61e3bb80c524391389064a
#
_cell.length_a   1.000
_cell.length_b   1.000
_cell.length_c   1.000
_cell.angle_alpha   90.00
_cell.angle_beta   90.00
_cell.angle_gamma   90.00
#
_symmetry.space_group_name_H-M   'P 1'
#
loop_
_entity.id
_entity.type
_entity.pdbx_description
1 polymer ?
#
loop_
_entity_poly.entity_id
_entity_poly.type
_entity_poly.pdbx_seq_one_letter_code
_entity_poly.pdbx_strand_id
1 'polypeptide(L)'
;MNHIIDNATIKQILKSVQEGDLQKIQSYITKYNINMNYIIDKENQQNAFFYCSLIKDDNDALNICKYLSKIGVNPLYKDKHLQTCLYYMAREGKYLASKYLIEECGLPINEKDIYGQNPIYYSVREGKMNLCELFAEKGANINLEDKFGQTCIFYAIRTGHYDIVKFLIKNGANINQIDKKKQTPVSFAVKMDQDKIVDLLVENGAIKPEKKIQEKKNSTLNLKKEKSQHIDAEKNKNIISNIQIPKKYILVKIDENGEKIPLSEEEYNDFMKNNPEINSLVNNKNLLQKLVDDVEDEDIKMCDSWEKIAKQLMAALWKVRDAEIFHKPVDPVELNIPNYLEIIKKPMDFSTVRKKLNNNSYTNLKEYCEDMDLIFNNCFLYNGTNSYVGEICLKIKNEYKNLFEKFNLDKFL
;
A
#
# COMPACT_ATOMS: atom_id res chain seq x y z
N MET A 1 -10.00 47.32 -1.28
CA MET A 1 -8.59 46.93 -1.62
C MET A 1 -8.36 45.56 -0.99
N ASN A 2 -8.26 44.53 -1.78
CA ASN A 2 -7.87 43.22 -1.27
C ASN A 2 -6.38 43.26 -0.92
N HIS A 3 -6.06 43.40 0.37
CA HIS A 3 -4.69 43.21 0.83
C HIS A 3 -4.27 41.79 0.48
N ILE A 4 -3.29 41.61 -0.39
CA ILE A 4 -2.66 40.35 -0.66
C ILE A 4 -1.93 39.96 0.65
N ILE A 5 -2.48 39.02 1.37
CA ILE A 5 -1.89 38.50 2.61
C ILE A 5 -0.68 37.65 2.23
N ASP A 6 0.47 37.95 2.78
CA ASP A 6 1.68 37.19 2.52
C ASP A 6 1.64 35.80 3.21
N ASN A 7 2.50 34.89 2.72
CA ASN A 7 2.56 33.54 3.26
C ASN A 7 2.99 33.49 4.73
N ALA A 8 3.79 34.46 5.21
CA ALA A 8 4.22 34.50 6.60
C ALA A 8 3.02 34.82 7.52
N THR A 9 2.18 35.78 7.14
CA THR A 9 0.95 36.12 7.84
C THR A 9 -0.05 34.97 7.82
N ILE A 10 -0.21 34.26 6.68
CA ILE A 10 -1.07 33.06 6.60
C ILE A 10 -0.58 32.00 7.62
N LYS A 11 0.71 31.71 7.66
CA LYS A 11 1.29 30.75 8.61
C LYS A 11 1.07 31.17 10.06
N GLN A 12 1.16 32.46 10.38
CA GLN A 12 0.90 32.97 11.73
C GLN A 12 -0.58 32.81 12.14
N ILE A 13 -1.51 33.05 11.21
CA ILE A 13 -2.95 32.86 11.46
C ILE A 13 -3.23 31.38 11.71
N LEU A 14 -2.75 30.49 10.82
CA LEU A 14 -2.94 29.05 10.97
C LEU A 14 -2.30 28.49 12.25
N LYS A 15 -1.15 29.05 12.64
CA LYS A 15 -0.53 28.75 13.94
C LYS A 15 -1.41 29.18 15.12
N SER A 16 -2.05 30.34 15.04
CA SER A 16 -2.99 30.79 16.08
C SER A 16 -4.21 29.85 16.18
N VAL A 17 -4.67 29.30 15.05
CA VAL A 17 -5.72 28.27 15.04
C VAL A 17 -5.22 27.00 15.75
N GLN A 18 -4.02 26.53 15.43
CA GLN A 18 -3.41 25.36 16.06
C GLN A 18 -3.20 25.55 17.58
N GLU A 19 -2.91 26.77 18.03
CA GLU A 19 -2.75 27.12 19.44
C GLU A 19 -4.12 27.21 20.17
N GLY A 20 -5.25 27.23 19.44
CA GLY A 20 -6.58 27.39 19.99
C GLY A 20 -6.87 28.85 20.47
N ASP A 21 -6.05 29.81 20.05
CA ASP A 21 -6.13 31.20 20.51
C ASP A 21 -7.17 31.99 19.72
N LEU A 22 -8.43 31.88 20.17
CA LEU A 22 -9.57 32.57 19.56
C LEU A 22 -9.40 34.09 19.50
N GLN A 23 -8.87 34.71 20.56
CA GLN A 23 -8.68 36.16 20.61
C GLN A 23 -7.69 36.63 19.55
N LYS A 24 -6.59 35.89 19.41
CA LYS A 24 -5.58 36.18 18.40
C LYS A 24 -6.10 35.98 16.97
N ILE A 25 -6.89 34.92 16.73
CA ILE A 25 -7.57 34.72 15.43
C ILE A 25 -8.49 35.91 15.11
N GLN A 26 -9.31 36.32 16.07
CA GLN A 26 -10.22 37.45 15.91
C GLN A 26 -9.46 38.77 15.65
N SER A 27 -8.33 38.99 16.34
CA SER A 27 -7.48 40.15 16.16
C SER A 27 -6.91 40.22 14.74
N TYR A 28 -6.47 39.09 14.16
CA TYR A 28 -5.99 39.04 12.79
C TYR A 28 -7.11 39.34 11.79
N ILE A 29 -8.29 38.73 11.98
CA ILE A 29 -9.44 38.95 11.10
C ILE A 29 -9.81 40.42 11.07
N THR A 30 -9.91 41.07 12.25
CA THR A 30 -10.27 42.48 12.37
C THR A 30 -9.17 43.39 11.81
N LYS A 31 -7.92 43.17 12.20
CA LYS A 31 -6.78 44.00 11.80
C LYS A 31 -6.56 44.05 10.28
N TYR A 32 -6.70 42.91 9.62
CA TYR A 32 -6.41 42.79 8.21
C TYR A 32 -7.66 42.64 7.32
N ASN A 33 -8.85 42.72 7.91
CA ASN A 33 -10.14 42.50 7.22
C ASN A 33 -10.14 41.21 6.38
N ILE A 34 -9.78 40.08 7.01
CA ILE A 34 -9.50 38.82 6.34
C ILE A 34 -10.78 38.00 6.17
N ASN A 35 -11.01 37.50 4.96
CA ASN A 35 -11.90 36.38 4.76
C ASN A 35 -11.10 35.07 4.92
N MET A 36 -11.41 34.32 6.01
CA MET A 36 -10.70 33.09 6.37
C MET A 36 -10.78 31.96 5.33
N ASN A 37 -11.70 32.05 4.35
CA ASN A 37 -11.73 31.09 3.23
C ASN A 37 -10.52 31.21 2.29
N TYR A 38 -9.81 32.33 2.31
CA TYR A 38 -8.57 32.51 1.54
C TYR A 38 -7.30 32.20 2.34
N ILE A 39 -7.46 31.84 3.63
CA ILE A 39 -6.33 31.43 4.48
C ILE A 39 -6.11 29.95 4.27
N ILE A 40 -5.26 29.64 3.31
CA ILE A 40 -4.94 28.27 2.89
C ILE A 40 -3.43 28.09 2.94
N ASP A 41 -2.99 27.02 3.61
CA ASP A 41 -1.61 26.55 3.51
C ASP A 41 -1.35 26.07 2.08
N LYS A 42 -0.47 26.76 1.36
CA LYS A 42 -0.17 26.44 -0.04
C LYS A 42 0.54 25.12 -0.22
N GLU A 43 1.29 24.68 0.78
CA GLU A 43 2.09 23.47 0.70
C GLU A 43 1.21 22.21 0.78
N ASN A 44 0.23 22.21 1.70
CA ASN A 44 -0.67 21.08 1.93
C ASN A 44 -2.08 21.30 1.37
N GLN A 45 -2.38 22.50 0.89
CA GLN A 45 -3.72 22.91 0.46
C GLN A 45 -4.75 22.70 1.59
N GLN A 46 -4.44 23.17 2.80
CA GLN A 46 -5.26 23.03 3.99
C GLN A 46 -5.80 24.38 4.44
N ASN A 47 -7.09 24.44 4.76
CA ASN A 47 -7.69 25.60 5.39
C ASN A 47 -7.60 25.51 6.94
N ALA A 48 -8.16 26.51 7.63
CA ALA A 48 -8.11 26.61 9.08
C ALA A 48 -8.71 25.39 9.83
N PHE A 49 -9.71 24.71 9.27
CA PHE A 49 -10.31 23.53 9.92
C PHE A 49 -9.33 22.38 10.12
N PHE A 50 -8.37 22.20 9.22
CA PHE A 50 -7.36 21.15 9.36
C PHE A 50 -6.48 21.38 10.61
N TYR A 51 -6.18 22.64 10.90
CA TYR A 51 -5.34 23.04 12.04
C TYR A 51 -6.06 22.89 13.38
N CYS A 52 -7.40 22.86 13.39
CA CYS A 52 -8.17 22.54 14.60
C CYS A 52 -7.87 21.14 15.14
N SER A 53 -7.47 20.17 14.28
CA SER A 53 -7.12 18.84 14.72
C SER A 53 -5.86 18.82 15.61
N LEU A 54 -4.99 19.80 15.45
CA LEU A 54 -3.72 19.93 16.16
C LEU A 54 -3.86 20.62 17.53
N ILE A 55 -5.03 21.20 17.84
CA ILE A 55 -5.30 21.80 19.14
C ILE A 55 -5.25 20.72 20.22
N LYS A 56 -4.55 20.96 21.32
CA LYS A 56 -4.35 19.95 22.35
C LYS A 56 -5.65 19.51 23.00
N ASP A 57 -6.48 20.44 23.45
CA ASP A 57 -7.77 20.18 24.08
C ASP A 57 -8.91 20.04 23.05
N ASP A 58 -9.79 19.05 23.23
CA ASP A 58 -10.87 18.78 22.27
C ASP A 58 -12.03 19.79 22.39
N ASN A 59 -12.26 20.38 23.59
CA ASN A 59 -13.24 21.44 23.74
C ASN A 59 -12.79 22.73 23.05
N ASP A 60 -11.49 23.04 23.14
CA ASP A 60 -10.93 24.20 22.43
C ASP A 60 -11.01 23.97 20.92
N ALA A 61 -10.69 22.76 20.44
CA ALA A 61 -10.86 22.39 19.06
C ALA A 61 -12.31 22.55 18.59
N LEU A 62 -13.29 22.10 19.38
CA LEU A 62 -14.70 22.29 19.12
C LEU A 62 -15.08 23.78 19.07
N ASN A 63 -14.60 24.58 20.03
CA ASN A 63 -14.92 26.03 20.10
C ASN A 63 -14.39 26.76 18.85
N ILE A 64 -13.17 26.45 18.42
CA ILE A 64 -12.61 27.04 17.20
C ILE A 64 -13.36 26.55 15.97
N CYS A 65 -13.73 25.27 15.87
CA CYS A 65 -14.54 24.74 14.75
C CYS A 65 -15.90 25.47 14.68
N LYS A 66 -16.59 25.67 15.81
CA LYS A 66 -17.85 26.44 15.87
C LYS A 66 -17.65 27.87 15.41
N TYR A 67 -16.57 28.52 15.84
CA TYR A 67 -16.27 29.88 15.41
C TYR A 67 -16.00 29.95 13.90
N LEU A 68 -15.17 29.06 13.35
CA LEU A 68 -14.86 29.00 11.93
C LEU A 68 -16.12 28.76 11.07
N SER A 69 -17.01 27.86 11.50
CA SER A 69 -18.31 27.63 10.86
C SER A 69 -19.18 28.90 10.87
N LYS A 70 -19.26 29.58 12.03
CA LYS A 70 -20.04 30.83 12.19
C LYS A 70 -19.57 31.95 11.25
N ILE A 71 -18.28 32.07 10.98
CA ILE A 71 -17.73 33.07 10.07
C ILE A 71 -17.68 32.60 8.62
N GLY A 72 -18.28 31.43 8.30
CA GLY A 72 -18.47 30.93 6.95
C GLY A 72 -17.26 30.28 6.30
N VAL A 73 -16.30 29.79 7.10
CA VAL A 73 -15.20 28.95 6.54
C VAL A 73 -15.78 27.62 6.08
N ASN A 74 -15.37 27.17 4.89
CA ASN A 74 -15.87 25.94 4.31
C ASN A 74 -15.27 24.67 5.00
N PRO A 75 -16.05 23.89 5.77
CA PRO A 75 -15.57 22.69 6.42
C PRO A 75 -15.40 21.50 5.45
N LEU A 76 -16.03 21.54 4.27
CA LEU A 76 -15.96 20.52 3.22
C LEU A 76 -14.72 20.66 2.34
N TYR A 77 -13.84 21.62 2.65
CA TYR A 77 -12.61 21.85 1.89
C TYR A 77 -11.73 20.59 1.93
N LYS A 78 -11.16 20.22 0.77
CA LYS A 78 -10.29 19.05 0.63
C LYS A 78 -8.85 19.49 0.37
N ASP A 79 -7.94 18.82 1.04
CA ASP A 79 -6.51 19.00 0.82
C ASP A 79 -6.01 18.28 -0.46
N LYS A 80 -4.71 18.33 -0.69
CA LYS A 80 -4.06 17.66 -1.83
C LYS A 80 -4.22 16.13 -1.84
N HIS A 81 -4.64 15.53 -0.72
CA HIS A 81 -4.91 14.10 -0.60
C HIS A 81 -6.40 13.78 -0.73
N LEU A 82 -7.24 14.73 -1.15
CA LEU A 82 -8.70 14.64 -1.20
C LEU A 82 -9.33 14.36 0.17
N GLN A 83 -8.63 14.70 1.27
CA GLN A 83 -9.10 14.55 2.64
C GLN A 83 -9.77 15.84 3.11
N THR A 84 -10.86 15.70 3.85
CA THR A 84 -11.42 16.80 4.65
C THR A 84 -10.72 16.88 6.01
N CYS A 85 -10.98 17.93 6.78
CA CYS A 85 -10.47 18.03 8.15
C CYS A 85 -10.86 16.85 9.05
N LEU A 86 -11.96 16.14 8.73
CA LEU A 86 -12.43 14.98 9.50
C LEU A 86 -11.41 13.84 9.55
N TYR A 87 -10.62 13.63 8.51
CA TYR A 87 -9.54 12.63 8.49
C TYR A 87 -8.44 12.94 9.52
N TYR A 88 -8.13 14.22 9.66
CA TYR A 88 -7.14 14.73 10.62
C TYR A 88 -7.69 14.66 12.04
N MET A 89 -8.96 15.03 12.24
CA MET A 89 -9.65 14.86 13.53
C MET A 89 -9.67 13.38 13.95
N ALA A 90 -9.91 12.46 12.99
CA ALA A 90 -9.91 11.02 13.21
C ALA A 90 -8.55 10.51 13.70
N ARG A 91 -7.47 10.99 13.07
CA ARG A 91 -6.09 10.63 13.41
C ARG A 91 -5.69 11.15 14.79
N GLU A 92 -6.00 12.41 15.07
CA GLU A 92 -5.59 13.06 16.31
C GLU A 92 -6.53 12.76 17.51
N GLY A 93 -7.66 12.10 17.28
CA GLY A 93 -8.58 11.68 18.36
C GLY A 93 -9.54 12.78 18.83
N LYS A 94 -9.89 13.73 17.95
CA LYS A 94 -10.79 14.87 18.30
C LYS A 94 -12.25 14.46 18.21
N TYR A 95 -12.77 13.90 19.29
CA TYR A 95 -14.13 13.34 19.34
C TYR A 95 -15.22 14.42 19.24
N LEU A 96 -15.14 15.47 20.08
CA LEU A 96 -16.17 16.51 20.15
C LEU A 96 -16.22 17.33 18.86
N ALA A 97 -15.04 17.69 18.33
CA ALA A 97 -14.94 18.40 17.06
C ALA A 97 -15.43 17.53 15.90
N SER A 98 -15.10 16.24 15.86
CA SER A 98 -15.59 15.31 14.83
C SER A 98 -17.11 15.17 14.87
N LYS A 99 -17.68 15.00 16.06
CA LYS A 99 -19.12 14.89 16.25
C LYS A 99 -19.84 16.13 15.72
N TYR A 100 -19.36 17.32 16.08
CA TYR A 100 -19.90 18.60 15.60
C TYR A 100 -19.82 18.72 14.07
N LEU A 101 -18.66 18.37 13.48
CA LEU A 101 -18.47 18.47 12.04
C LEU A 101 -19.40 17.52 11.26
N ILE A 102 -19.67 16.34 11.80
CA ILE A 102 -20.59 15.38 11.17
C ILE A 102 -22.04 15.81 11.35
N GLU A 103 -22.45 16.13 12.57
CA GLU A 103 -23.87 16.37 12.91
C GLU A 103 -24.37 17.74 12.48
N GLU A 104 -23.56 18.78 12.66
CA GLU A 104 -23.96 20.17 12.43
C GLU A 104 -23.44 20.74 11.10
N CYS A 105 -22.25 20.31 10.66
CA CYS A 105 -21.67 20.77 9.39
C CYS A 105 -21.91 19.81 8.23
N GLY A 106 -22.45 18.61 8.48
CA GLY A 106 -22.81 17.64 7.45
C GLY A 106 -21.62 17.03 6.72
N LEU A 107 -20.47 16.89 7.37
CA LEU A 107 -19.30 16.32 6.72
C LEU A 107 -19.54 14.84 6.33
N PRO A 108 -19.25 14.46 5.09
CA PRO A 108 -19.42 13.10 4.61
C PRO A 108 -18.38 12.17 5.22
N ILE A 109 -18.85 11.04 5.79
CA ILE A 109 -17.98 10.10 6.52
C ILE A 109 -17.50 8.93 5.65
N ASN A 110 -18.03 8.77 4.44
CA ASN A 110 -17.70 7.65 3.53
C ASN A 110 -16.97 8.10 2.26
N GLU A 111 -16.63 9.36 2.13
CA GLU A 111 -15.80 9.81 1.02
C GLU A 111 -14.44 9.13 1.06
N LYS A 112 -13.87 8.92 -0.13
CA LYS A 112 -12.57 8.28 -0.28
C LYS A 112 -11.49 9.33 -0.52
N ASP A 113 -10.39 9.20 0.20
CA ASP A 113 -9.17 9.92 -0.11
C ASP A 113 -8.41 9.31 -1.31
N ILE A 114 -7.24 9.86 -1.62
CA ILE A 114 -6.40 9.34 -2.72
C ILE A 114 -5.97 7.88 -2.54
N TYR A 115 -6.06 7.32 -1.32
CA TYR A 115 -5.74 5.92 -1.03
C TYR A 115 -6.96 5.01 -1.09
N GLY A 116 -8.15 5.57 -1.30
CA GLY A 116 -9.43 4.85 -1.27
C GLY A 116 -9.97 4.63 0.14
N GLN A 117 -9.41 5.31 1.15
CA GLN A 117 -9.76 5.20 2.56
C GLN A 117 -10.76 6.27 2.96
N ASN A 118 -11.63 5.97 3.91
CA ASN A 118 -12.53 6.92 4.58
C ASN A 118 -11.99 7.27 6.00
N PRO A 119 -12.57 8.25 6.71
CA PRO A 119 -12.05 8.71 8.00
C PRO A 119 -11.85 7.62 9.07
N ILE A 120 -12.72 6.57 9.10
CA ILE A 120 -12.60 5.50 10.10
C ILE A 120 -11.28 4.73 10.01
N TYR A 121 -10.65 4.64 8.83
CA TYR A 121 -9.34 4.00 8.69
C TYR A 121 -8.28 4.66 9.57
N TYR A 122 -8.36 5.98 9.70
CA TYR A 122 -7.41 6.78 10.46
C TYR A 122 -7.62 6.61 11.97
N SER A 123 -8.88 6.60 12.45
CA SER A 123 -9.16 6.31 13.85
C SER A 123 -8.79 4.88 14.25
N VAL A 124 -9.03 3.91 13.38
CA VAL A 124 -8.65 2.50 13.57
C VAL A 124 -7.13 2.35 13.66
N ARG A 125 -6.38 2.97 12.73
CA ARG A 125 -4.92 2.89 12.69
C ARG A 125 -4.27 3.51 13.92
N GLU A 126 -4.82 4.62 14.42
CA GLU A 126 -4.27 5.35 15.56
C GLU A 126 -4.88 4.91 16.92
N GLY A 127 -5.67 3.85 16.92
CA GLY A 127 -6.22 3.29 18.17
C GLY A 127 -7.30 4.13 18.86
N LYS A 128 -8.00 5.02 18.11
CA LYS A 128 -8.98 5.96 18.68
C LYS A 128 -10.36 5.31 18.78
N MET A 129 -10.56 4.43 19.79
CA MET A 129 -11.79 3.65 19.94
C MET A 129 -13.06 4.51 19.93
N ASN A 130 -13.09 5.59 20.69
CA ASN A 130 -14.25 6.48 20.78
C ASN A 130 -14.66 7.06 19.41
N LEU A 131 -13.70 7.32 18.53
CA LEU A 131 -13.98 7.77 17.17
C LEU A 131 -14.38 6.63 16.24
N CYS A 132 -13.84 5.42 16.44
CA CYS A 132 -14.30 4.23 15.71
C CYS A 132 -15.79 3.98 16.02
N GLU A 133 -16.20 4.10 17.29
CA GLU A 133 -17.59 3.99 17.74
C GLU A 133 -18.47 5.08 17.12
N LEU A 134 -18.06 6.34 17.22
CA LEU A 134 -18.78 7.47 16.63
C LEU A 134 -18.99 7.28 15.11
N PHE A 135 -17.93 6.94 14.38
CA PHE A 135 -18.02 6.79 12.93
C PHE A 135 -18.91 5.60 12.54
N ALA A 136 -18.81 4.46 13.25
CA ALA A 136 -19.67 3.31 13.00
C ALA A 136 -21.15 3.65 13.30
N GLU A 137 -21.44 4.35 14.42
CA GLU A 137 -22.77 4.83 14.76
C GLU A 137 -23.35 5.76 13.67
N LYS A 138 -22.52 6.62 13.10
CA LYS A 138 -22.90 7.52 12.01
C LYS A 138 -22.92 6.86 10.63
N GLY A 139 -22.74 5.53 10.53
CA GLY A 139 -22.85 4.76 9.31
C GLY A 139 -21.59 4.77 8.44
N ALA A 140 -20.40 4.85 9.05
CA ALA A 140 -19.16 4.65 8.31
C ALA A 140 -19.09 3.23 7.75
N ASN A 141 -18.76 3.12 6.46
CA ASN A 141 -18.57 1.83 5.81
C ASN A 141 -17.24 1.20 6.26
N ILE A 142 -17.32 0.28 7.24
CA ILE A 142 -16.16 -0.45 7.78
C ILE A 142 -15.61 -1.49 6.81
N ASN A 143 -16.39 -1.89 5.80
CA ASN A 143 -16.00 -2.83 4.75
C ASN A 143 -15.58 -2.13 3.46
N LEU A 144 -15.39 -0.82 3.49
CA LEU A 144 -14.83 -0.10 2.37
C LEU A 144 -13.45 -0.66 2.03
N GLU A 145 -13.21 -0.93 0.76
CA GLU A 145 -11.90 -1.37 0.29
C GLU A 145 -11.04 -0.18 -0.15
N ASP A 146 -9.80 -0.17 0.32
CA ASP A 146 -8.79 0.77 -0.14
C ASP A 146 -8.15 0.34 -1.46
N LYS A 147 -7.16 1.09 -1.95
CA LYS A 147 -6.44 0.76 -3.19
C LYS A 147 -5.69 -0.57 -3.16
N PHE A 148 -5.48 -1.16 -1.98
CA PHE A 148 -4.84 -2.47 -1.80
C PHE A 148 -5.84 -3.60 -1.64
N GLY A 149 -7.16 -3.34 -1.71
CA GLY A 149 -8.22 -4.28 -1.42
C GLY A 149 -8.33 -4.63 0.06
N GLN A 150 -7.71 -3.80 0.93
CA GLN A 150 -7.75 -3.96 2.38
C GLN A 150 -8.89 -3.13 2.96
N THR A 151 -9.60 -3.68 3.94
CA THR A 151 -10.57 -2.95 4.75
C THR A 151 -9.90 -2.46 6.05
N CYS A 152 -10.58 -1.61 6.82
CA CYS A 152 -9.99 -1.03 8.03
C CYS A 152 -9.53 -2.08 9.06
N ILE A 153 -10.10 -3.31 9.06
CA ILE A 153 -9.65 -4.39 9.97
C ILE A 153 -8.18 -4.79 9.74
N PHE A 154 -7.68 -4.75 8.50
CA PHE A 154 -6.25 -5.02 8.22
C PHE A 154 -5.34 -4.01 8.92
N TYR A 155 -5.78 -2.77 9.05
CA TYR A 155 -5.04 -1.70 9.72
C TYR A 155 -5.05 -1.89 11.23
N ALA A 156 -6.19 -2.29 11.82
CA ALA A 156 -6.28 -2.65 13.23
C ALA A 156 -5.35 -3.82 13.59
N ILE A 157 -5.28 -4.83 12.72
CA ILE A 157 -4.38 -5.98 12.88
C ILE A 157 -2.92 -5.53 12.78
N ARG A 158 -2.58 -4.70 11.78
CA ARG A 158 -1.20 -4.20 11.58
C ARG A 158 -0.66 -3.48 12.81
N THR A 159 -1.50 -2.72 13.48
CA THR A 159 -1.13 -1.92 14.66
C THR A 159 -1.35 -2.67 15.98
N GLY A 160 -1.91 -3.89 15.94
CA GLY A 160 -2.12 -4.72 17.12
C GLY A 160 -3.26 -4.24 18.03
N HIS A 161 -4.19 -3.44 17.53
CA HIS A 161 -5.32 -2.91 18.32
C HIS A 161 -6.41 -3.95 18.52
N TYR A 162 -6.18 -4.89 19.45
CA TYR A 162 -7.07 -6.03 19.72
C TYR A 162 -8.53 -5.60 19.95
N ASP A 163 -8.76 -4.60 20.80
CA ASP A 163 -10.13 -4.15 21.12
C ASP A 163 -10.84 -3.54 19.92
N ILE A 164 -10.12 -2.86 19.04
CA ILE A 164 -10.67 -2.33 17.79
C ILE A 164 -10.98 -3.46 16.81
N VAL A 165 -10.12 -4.50 16.70
CA VAL A 165 -10.44 -5.68 15.88
C VAL A 165 -11.73 -6.33 16.39
N LYS A 166 -11.86 -6.53 17.72
CA LYS A 166 -13.06 -7.06 18.35
C LYS A 166 -14.29 -6.20 18.07
N PHE A 167 -14.15 -4.89 18.18
CA PHE A 167 -15.20 -3.91 17.87
C PHE A 167 -15.62 -4.01 16.39
N LEU A 168 -14.68 -4.04 15.46
CA LEU A 168 -14.97 -4.13 14.03
C LEU A 168 -15.69 -5.44 13.68
N ILE A 169 -15.28 -6.57 14.24
CA ILE A 169 -15.96 -7.86 14.07
C ILE A 169 -17.41 -7.77 14.56
N LYS A 170 -17.62 -7.24 15.77
CA LYS A 170 -18.97 -7.05 16.34
C LYS A 170 -19.86 -6.19 15.45
N ASN A 171 -19.30 -5.22 14.73
CA ASN A 171 -20.02 -4.33 13.82
C ASN A 171 -20.04 -4.84 12.38
N GLY A 172 -19.76 -6.12 12.11
CA GLY A 172 -19.94 -6.76 10.81
C GLY A 172 -18.77 -6.55 9.85
N ALA A 173 -17.54 -6.38 10.34
CA ALA A 173 -16.37 -6.38 9.48
C ALA A 173 -16.21 -7.73 8.78
N ASN A 174 -15.92 -7.69 7.48
CA ASN A 174 -15.66 -8.89 6.68
C ASN A 174 -14.29 -9.49 7.06
N ILE A 175 -14.31 -10.49 7.95
CA ILE A 175 -13.10 -11.18 8.42
C ILE A 175 -12.48 -12.13 7.37
N ASN A 176 -13.19 -12.37 6.26
CA ASN A 176 -12.73 -13.21 5.15
C ASN A 176 -12.39 -12.39 3.89
N GLN A 177 -12.30 -11.06 4.00
CA GLN A 177 -11.88 -10.20 2.91
C GLN A 177 -10.50 -10.63 2.40
N ILE A 178 -10.37 -10.71 1.07
CA ILE A 178 -9.10 -11.04 0.42
C ILE A 178 -8.52 -9.75 -0.19
N ASP A 179 -7.33 -9.35 0.25
CA ASP A 179 -6.63 -8.20 -0.31
C ASP A 179 -5.99 -8.53 -1.68
N LYS A 180 -5.42 -7.53 -2.34
CA LYS A 180 -4.76 -7.72 -3.65
C LYS A 180 -3.51 -8.62 -3.60
N LYS A 181 -2.99 -8.89 -2.39
CA LYS A 181 -1.89 -9.84 -2.17
C LYS A 181 -2.38 -11.24 -1.81
N LYS A 182 -3.66 -11.50 -2.00
CA LYS A 182 -4.31 -12.78 -1.64
C LYS A 182 -4.23 -13.11 -0.15
N GLN A 183 -4.17 -12.10 0.72
CA GLN A 183 -4.13 -12.26 2.17
C GLN A 183 -5.54 -12.03 2.75
N THR A 184 -5.97 -12.90 3.65
CA THR A 184 -7.14 -12.69 4.50
C THR A 184 -6.70 -12.00 5.81
N PRO A 185 -7.61 -11.36 6.58
CA PRO A 185 -7.29 -10.80 7.88
C PRO A 185 -6.54 -11.78 8.80
N VAL A 186 -6.97 -13.04 8.87
CA VAL A 186 -6.31 -14.06 9.70
C VAL A 186 -4.91 -14.40 9.19
N SER A 187 -4.71 -14.55 7.86
CA SER A 187 -3.38 -14.81 7.30
C SER A 187 -2.44 -13.62 7.51
N PHE A 188 -3.00 -12.41 7.45
CA PHE A 188 -2.26 -11.18 7.73
C PHE A 188 -1.88 -11.08 9.21
N ALA A 189 -2.78 -11.44 10.14
CA ALA A 189 -2.52 -11.48 11.58
C ALA A 189 -1.40 -12.51 11.94
N VAL A 190 -1.44 -13.69 11.31
CA VAL A 190 -0.36 -14.70 11.46
C VAL A 190 0.99 -14.14 11.00
N LYS A 191 1.02 -13.43 9.85
CA LYS A 191 2.24 -12.83 9.32
C LYS A 191 2.80 -11.71 10.22
N MET A 192 1.93 -11.04 10.97
CA MET A 192 2.29 -9.96 11.90
C MET A 192 2.55 -10.46 13.32
N ASP A 193 2.60 -11.79 13.55
CA ASP A 193 2.81 -12.44 14.85
C ASP A 193 1.80 -11.98 15.93
N GLN A 194 0.54 -11.74 15.53
CA GLN A 194 -0.54 -11.26 16.39
C GLN A 194 -1.42 -12.41 16.89
N ASP A 195 -0.85 -13.34 17.68
CA ASP A 195 -1.52 -14.60 18.07
C ASP A 195 -2.91 -14.38 18.71
N LYS A 196 -3.06 -13.41 19.61
CA LYS A 196 -4.37 -13.08 20.23
C LYS A 196 -5.42 -12.65 19.21
N ILE A 197 -5.01 -11.92 18.19
CA ILE A 197 -5.92 -11.48 17.12
C ILE A 197 -6.23 -12.66 16.19
N VAL A 198 -5.26 -13.56 15.95
CA VAL A 198 -5.50 -14.81 15.21
C VAL A 198 -6.56 -15.64 15.89
N ASP A 199 -6.44 -15.86 17.20
CA ASP A 199 -7.42 -16.62 17.98
C ASP A 199 -8.80 -15.95 17.93
N LEU A 200 -8.88 -14.65 18.12
CA LEU A 200 -10.13 -13.89 18.02
C LEU A 200 -10.79 -14.04 16.65
N LEU A 201 -10.04 -13.94 15.56
CA LEU A 201 -10.56 -14.09 14.20
C LEU A 201 -11.07 -15.51 13.95
N VAL A 202 -10.33 -16.53 14.40
CA VAL A 202 -10.70 -17.94 14.27
C VAL A 202 -11.96 -18.27 15.09
N GLU A 203 -12.07 -17.78 16.32
CA GLU A 203 -13.29 -17.90 17.16
C GLU A 203 -14.52 -17.29 16.49
N ASN A 204 -14.35 -16.28 15.65
CA ASN A 204 -15.43 -15.66 14.87
C ASN A 204 -15.59 -16.24 13.47
N GLY A 205 -14.98 -17.41 13.16
CA GLY A 205 -15.21 -18.16 11.93
C GLY A 205 -14.22 -17.88 10.79
N ALA A 206 -13.08 -17.24 11.05
CA ALA A 206 -12.02 -17.12 10.05
C ALA A 206 -11.25 -18.46 9.93
N ILE A 207 -10.98 -18.86 8.68
CA ILE A 207 -10.22 -20.09 8.40
C ILE A 207 -8.74 -19.80 8.61
N LYS A 208 -8.15 -20.43 9.63
CA LYS A 208 -6.70 -20.32 9.91
C LYS A 208 -5.93 -20.94 8.75
N PRO A 209 -4.98 -20.21 8.14
CA PRO A 209 -4.12 -20.81 7.13
C PRO A 209 -3.31 -21.94 7.76
N GLU A 210 -3.24 -23.08 7.08
CA GLU A 210 -2.39 -24.19 7.54
C GLU A 210 -0.94 -23.66 7.64
N LYS A 211 -0.31 -23.83 8.80
CA LYS A 211 1.10 -23.50 8.99
C LYS A 211 1.90 -24.41 8.05
N LYS A 212 2.48 -23.87 6.96
CA LYS A 212 3.67 -24.49 6.36
C LYS A 212 4.73 -24.43 7.47
N ILE A 213 5.04 -25.60 8.04
CA ILE A 213 6.09 -25.76 9.07
C ILE A 213 7.41 -25.39 8.38
N GLN A 214 7.87 -24.16 8.57
CA GLN A 214 9.27 -23.82 8.30
C GLN A 214 10.08 -24.45 9.43
N GLU A 215 10.61 -25.64 9.18
CA GLU A 215 11.68 -26.21 9.99
C GLU A 215 12.86 -25.23 9.96
N LYS A 216 13.05 -24.51 11.06
CA LYS A 216 14.32 -23.86 11.36
C LYS A 216 15.38 -24.95 11.43
N LYS A 217 16.20 -25.08 10.41
CA LYS A 217 17.46 -25.80 10.49
C LYS A 217 18.35 -25.12 11.54
N ASN A 218 18.32 -25.63 12.74
CA ASN A 218 19.41 -25.46 13.68
C ASN A 218 20.08 -26.83 13.86
N SER A 219 21.29 -26.88 13.35
CA SER A 219 22.27 -27.90 13.51
C SER A 219 22.53 -28.23 14.99
N THR A 220 22.62 -29.46 15.36
CA THR A 220 23.79 -30.20 15.82
C THR A 220 23.40 -31.53 16.51
N LEU A 221 23.91 -32.58 15.96
CA LEU A 221 24.24 -33.90 16.55
C LEU A 221 23.71 -34.23 17.96
N ASN A 222 22.92 -35.28 18.05
CA ASN A 222 23.41 -36.47 18.77
C ASN A 222 22.56 -37.71 18.47
N LEU A 223 23.23 -38.75 18.04
CA LEU A 223 22.78 -40.13 17.90
C LEU A 223 22.35 -40.68 19.26
N LYS A 224 21.17 -41.28 19.33
CA LYS A 224 21.01 -42.58 20.00
C LYS A 224 19.76 -43.28 19.48
N LYS A 225 19.98 -44.52 19.09
CA LYS A 225 19.00 -45.56 18.72
C LYS A 225 18.05 -45.83 19.87
N GLU A 226 16.76 -46.00 19.55
CA GLU A 226 15.95 -47.09 20.15
C GLU A 226 14.65 -47.30 19.36
N LYS A 227 14.55 -48.51 18.82
CA LYS A 227 13.50 -49.51 18.63
C LYS A 227 12.03 -49.05 18.40
N SER A 228 11.62 -49.45 17.20
CA SER A 228 10.34 -50.02 16.76
C SER A 228 9.20 -50.17 17.80
N GLN A 229 8.05 -49.58 17.45
CA GLN A 229 6.76 -50.24 17.67
C GLN A 229 5.79 -49.96 16.51
N HIS A 230 5.24 -51.06 15.98
CA HIS A 230 4.14 -51.13 15.04
C HIS A 230 2.92 -50.39 15.59
N ILE A 231 2.33 -49.45 14.80
CA ILE A 231 0.95 -49.05 14.99
C ILE A 231 0.29 -48.98 13.60
N ASP A 232 -0.79 -49.69 13.51
CA ASP A 232 -1.65 -50.02 12.39
C ASP A 232 -1.86 -48.97 11.27
N ALA A 233 -1.60 -49.44 10.05
CA ALA A 233 -1.79 -48.76 8.79
C ALA A 233 -3.24 -48.70 8.25
N GLU A 234 -4.22 -49.13 9.08
CA GLU A 234 -5.63 -49.26 8.59
C GLU A 234 -6.59 -48.11 8.93
N LYS A 235 -6.23 -47.18 9.82
CA LYS A 235 -7.13 -46.08 10.20
C LYS A 235 -6.97 -44.79 9.41
N ASN A 236 -5.94 -44.63 8.58
CA ASN A 236 -5.71 -43.42 7.77
C ASN A 236 -6.23 -43.49 6.34
N LYS A 237 -6.86 -44.63 5.95
CA LYS A 237 -7.40 -44.76 4.59
C LYS A 237 -8.73 -44.03 4.32
N ASN A 238 -9.43 -43.58 5.35
CA ASN A 238 -10.78 -42.99 5.18
C ASN A 238 -10.85 -41.45 5.23
N ILE A 239 -9.75 -40.73 5.43
CA ILE A 239 -9.76 -39.24 5.46
C ILE A 239 -9.28 -38.64 4.11
N ILE A 240 -8.57 -39.41 3.29
CA ILE A 240 -7.98 -38.92 2.00
C ILE A 240 -8.93 -39.13 0.79
N SER A 241 -10.04 -39.87 0.99
CA SER A 241 -10.94 -40.22 -0.15
C SER A 241 -11.89 -39.12 -0.63
N ASN A 242 -11.94 -37.94 0.03
CA ASN A 242 -12.95 -36.89 -0.27
C ASN A 242 -12.40 -35.56 -0.75
N ILE A 243 -11.12 -35.43 -1.09
CA ILE A 243 -10.65 -34.24 -1.82
C ILE A 243 -10.72 -34.55 -3.31
N GLN A 244 -11.88 -34.30 -3.92
CA GLN A 244 -12.00 -34.20 -5.37
C GLN A 244 -11.34 -32.89 -5.81
N ILE A 245 -10.07 -32.94 -6.20
CA ILE A 245 -9.47 -31.86 -7.01
C ILE A 245 -10.18 -31.91 -8.36
N PRO A 246 -10.81 -30.82 -8.80
CA PRO A 246 -11.46 -30.78 -10.11
C PRO A 246 -10.41 -31.03 -11.19
N LYS A 247 -10.48 -32.17 -11.88
CA LYS A 247 -9.52 -32.59 -12.90
C LYS A 247 -9.31 -31.58 -14.04
N LYS A 248 -10.24 -30.64 -14.25
CA LYS A 248 -10.20 -29.66 -15.35
C LYS A 248 -9.29 -28.44 -15.14
N TYR A 249 -8.51 -28.37 -14.06
CA TYR A 249 -7.57 -27.27 -13.83
C TYR A 249 -6.09 -27.65 -14.02
N ILE A 250 -5.81 -28.89 -14.40
CA ILE A 250 -4.44 -29.40 -14.55
C ILE A 250 -3.92 -29.19 -15.99
N LEU A 251 -4.81 -29.24 -16.98
CA LEU A 251 -4.46 -29.08 -18.39
C LEU A 251 -5.16 -27.84 -18.95
N VAL A 252 -4.39 -26.97 -19.58
CA VAL A 252 -4.87 -25.75 -20.25
C VAL A 252 -4.33 -25.71 -21.68
N LYS A 253 -5.13 -25.20 -22.60
CA LYS A 253 -4.65 -24.81 -23.93
C LYS A 253 -4.29 -23.32 -23.93
N ILE A 254 -3.38 -22.92 -24.80
CA ILE A 254 -3.01 -21.52 -25.01
C ILE A 254 -3.77 -21.05 -26.25
N ASP A 255 -4.52 -19.96 -26.16
CA ASP A 255 -5.22 -19.37 -27.29
C ASP A 255 -4.29 -18.52 -28.17
N GLU A 256 -4.86 -17.97 -29.25
CA GLU A 256 -4.12 -17.14 -30.22
C GLU A 256 -3.53 -15.87 -29.60
N ASN A 257 -4.00 -15.44 -28.42
CA ASN A 257 -3.56 -14.27 -27.67
C ASN A 257 -2.55 -14.63 -26.55
N GLY A 258 -2.25 -15.92 -26.37
CA GLY A 258 -1.34 -16.42 -25.32
C GLY A 258 -2.02 -16.59 -23.96
N GLU A 259 -3.37 -16.55 -23.87
CA GLU A 259 -4.09 -16.79 -22.64
C GLU A 259 -4.32 -18.29 -22.39
N LYS A 260 -4.21 -18.68 -21.10
CA LYS A 260 -4.41 -20.06 -20.66
C LYS A 260 -5.90 -20.35 -20.46
N ILE A 261 -6.50 -21.14 -21.35
CA ILE A 261 -7.91 -21.52 -21.30
C ILE A 261 -8.04 -22.97 -20.82
N PRO A 262 -8.92 -23.28 -19.83
CA PRO A 262 -9.19 -24.65 -19.43
C PRO A 262 -9.70 -25.49 -20.61
N LEU A 263 -9.23 -26.73 -20.72
CA LEU A 263 -9.78 -27.69 -21.69
C LEU A 263 -11.27 -27.99 -21.38
N SER A 264 -12.08 -28.12 -22.42
CA SER A 264 -13.44 -28.68 -22.28
C SER A 264 -13.35 -30.14 -21.81
N GLU A 265 -14.47 -30.68 -21.33
CA GLU A 265 -14.51 -32.07 -20.84
C GLU A 265 -14.24 -33.08 -21.98
N GLU A 266 -14.67 -32.78 -23.23
CA GLU A 266 -14.35 -33.56 -24.41
C GLU A 266 -12.87 -33.48 -24.79
N GLU A 267 -12.32 -32.28 -24.87
CA GLU A 267 -10.88 -32.04 -25.16
C GLU A 267 -9.99 -32.69 -24.11
N TYR A 268 -10.38 -32.66 -22.84
CA TYR A 268 -9.67 -33.32 -21.76
C TYR A 268 -9.67 -34.84 -21.92
N ASN A 269 -10.85 -35.43 -22.19
CA ASN A 269 -11.00 -36.86 -22.36
C ASN A 269 -10.26 -37.39 -23.62
N ASP A 270 -10.28 -36.66 -24.71
CA ASP A 270 -9.54 -36.97 -25.93
C ASP A 270 -8.02 -36.85 -25.71
N PHE A 271 -7.57 -35.83 -25.01
CA PHE A 271 -6.17 -35.65 -24.66
C PHE A 271 -5.66 -36.81 -23.79
N MET A 272 -6.44 -37.20 -22.75
CA MET A 272 -6.06 -38.27 -21.84
C MET A 272 -6.10 -39.65 -22.52
N LYS A 273 -6.97 -39.85 -23.50
CA LYS A 273 -7.03 -41.07 -24.29
C LYS A 273 -5.81 -41.22 -25.20
N ASN A 274 -5.37 -40.12 -25.78
CA ASN A 274 -4.21 -40.09 -26.68
C ASN A 274 -2.86 -40.02 -25.99
N ASN A 275 -2.84 -39.80 -24.66
CA ASN A 275 -1.63 -39.72 -23.82
C ASN A 275 -1.76 -40.61 -22.57
N PRO A 276 -1.70 -41.96 -22.72
CA PRO A 276 -1.93 -42.88 -21.61
C PRO A 276 -0.91 -42.79 -20.49
N GLU A 277 0.32 -42.34 -20.77
CA GLU A 277 1.37 -42.04 -19.78
C GLU A 277 0.99 -40.88 -18.88
N ILE A 278 0.45 -39.78 -19.44
CA ILE A 278 -0.05 -38.63 -18.67
C ILE A 278 -1.27 -39.03 -17.84
N ASN A 279 -2.13 -39.87 -18.37
CA ASN A 279 -3.29 -40.42 -17.65
C ASN A 279 -2.86 -41.25 -16.44
N SER A 280 -1.77 -42.04 -16.56
CA SER A 280 -1.21 -42.79 -15.45
C SER A 280 -0.59 -41.88 -14.37
N LEU A 281 0.06 -40.79 -14.80
CA LEU A 281 0.66 -39.79 -13.91
C LEU A 281 -0.41 -39.01 -13.14
N VAL A 282 -1.47 -38.54 -13.81
CA VAL A 282 -2.58 -37.79 -13.19
C VAL A 282 -3.37 -38.65 -12.19
N ASN A 283 -3.44 -39.98 -12.41
CA ASN A 283 -4.12 -40.90 -11.50
C ASN A 283 -3.22 -41.39 -10.34
N ASN A 284 -1.93 -41.08 -10.36
CA ASN A 284 -0.99 -41.41 -9.28
C ASN A 284 -0.81 -40.17 -8.36
N LYS A 285 -1.60 -40.13 -7.28
CA LYS A 285 -1.63 -38.98 -6.34
C LYS A 285 -0.25 -38.60 -5.76
N ASN A 286 0.63 -39.58 -5.52
CA ASN A 286 1.96 -39.30 -4.95
C ASN A 286 2.93 -38.74 -5.98
N LEU A 287 2.79 -39.19 -7.25
CA LEU A 287 3.62 -38.68 -8.34
C LEU A 287 3.16 -37.30 -8.82
N LEU A 288 1.83 -37.08 -8.80
CA LEU A 288 1.22 -35.78 -9.09
C LEU A 288 1.63 -34.75 -8.04
N GLN A 289 1.60 -35.11 -6.76
CA GLN A 289 2.02 -34.20 -5.68
C GLN A 289 3.49 -33.86 -5.79
N LYS A 290 4.34 -34.85 -6.14
CA LYS A 290 5.76 -34.61 -6.38
C LYS A 290 6.03 -33.73 -7.58
N LEU A 291 5.28 -33.91 -8.68
CA LEU A 291 5.34 -33.04 -9.87
C LEU A 291 4.83 -31.63 -9.57
N VAL A 292 3.77 -31.47 -8.77
CA VAL A 292 3.27 -30.16 -8.31
C VAL A 292 4.30 -29.49 -7.39
N ASP A 293 4.92 -30.24 -6.49
CA ASP A 293 5.97 -29.73 -5.61
C ASP A 293 7.24 -29.39 -6.43
N ASP A 294 7.60 -30.21 -7.42
CA ASP A 294 8.71 -29.97 -8.34
C ASP A 294 8.42 -28.78 -9.29
N VAL A 295 7.17 -28.62 -9.76
CA VAL A 295 6.73 -27.47 -10.58
C VAL A 295 6.61 -26.19 -9.74
N GLU A 296 6.14 -26.26 -8.49
CA GLU A 296 6.19 -25.13 -7.57
C GLU A 296 7.64 -24.73 -7.23
N ASP A 297 8.56 -25.68 -7.11
CA ASP A 297 10.00 -25.44 -6.94
C ASP A 297 10.70 -25.01 -8.24
N GLU A 298 10.26 -25.48 -9.43
CA GLU A 298 10.77 -25.04 -10.72
C GLU A 298 10.17 -23.71 -11.19
N ASP A 299 8.90 -23.39 -10.89
CA ASP A 299 8.32 -22.06 -11.09
C ASP A 299 8.94 -21.01 -10.14
N ILE A 300 9.46 -21.42 -8.99
CA ILE A 300 10.29 -20.57 -8.10
C ILE A 300 11.74 -20.51 -8.62
N LYS A 301 12.20 -21.51 -9.38
CA LYS A 301 13.51 -21.56 -10.03
C LYS A 301 13.50 -21.14 -11.51
N MET A 302 12.36 -21.05 -12.16
CA MET A 302 12.27 -20.39 -13.46
C MET A 302 12.53 -18.90 -13.20
N CYS A 303 13.76 -18.54 -13.38
CA CYS A 303 14.32 -17.21 -13.42
C CYS A 303 13.24 -16.18 -13.71
N ASP A 304 12.91 -15.37 -12.70
CA ASP A 304 12.36 -14.07 -13.02
C ASP A 304 13.25 -13.51 -14.11
N SER A 305 12.70 -13.25 -15.29
CA SER A 305 13.49 -12.66 -16.37
C SER A 305 14.08 -11.35 -15.84
N TRP A 306 15.26 -10.99 -16.28
CA TRP A 306 15.90 -9.76 -15.81
C TRP A 306 14.98 -8.56 -15.97
N GLU A 307 14.09 -8.54 -16.99
CA GLU A 307 13.11 -7.46 -17.21
C GLU A 307 12.08 -7.38 -16.06
N LYS A 308 11.61 -8.53 -15.58
CA LYS A 308 10.66 -8.58 -14.46
C LYS A 308 11.32 -8.07 -13.18
N ILE A 309 12.57 -8.46 -12.94
CA ILE A 309 13.34 -8.00 -11.79
C ILE A 309 13.67 -6.50 -11.92
N ALA A 310 14.05 -6.03 -13.12
CA ALA A 310 14.29 -4.61 -13.38
C ALA A 310 13.02 -3.76 -13.18
N LYS A 311 11.84 -4.28 -13.55
CA LYS A 311 10.54 -3.61 -13.24
C LYS A 311 10.29 -3.49 -11.73
N GLN A 312 10.65 -4.50 -10.95
CA GLN A 312 10.55 -4.45 -9.48
C GLN A 312 11.56 -3.45 -8.89
N LEU A 313 12.79 -3.44 -9.40
CA LEU A 313 13.80 -2.46 -8.99
C LEU A 313 13.34 -1.04 -9.29
N MET A 314 12.85 -0.78 -10.51
CA MET A 314 12.31 0.53 -10.88
C MET A 314 11.14 0.95 -10.00
N ALA A 315 10.27 0.02 -9.60
CA ALA A 315 9.16 0.29 -8.69
C ALA A 315 9.62 0.62 -7.27
N ALA A 316 10.73 0.02 -6.82
CA ALA A 316 11.36 0.34 -5.53
C ALA A 316 12.07 1.69 -5.58
N LEU A 317 12.87 1.94 -6.63
CA LEU A 317 13.60 3.19 -6.81
C LEU A 317 12.66 4.39 -6.95
N TRP A 318 11.50 4.21 -7.59
CA TRP A 318 10.45 5.24 -7.71
C TRP A 318 9.93 5.74 -6.36
N LYS A 319 10.04 4.94 -5.30
CA LYS A 319 9.55 5.28 -3.95
C LYS A 319 10.63 5.87 -3.05
N VAL A 320 11.85 5.95 -3.53
CA VAL A 320 12.95 6.53 -2.77
C VAL A 320 12.71 8.03 -2.61
N ARG A 321 12.93 8.53 -1.40
CA ARG A 321 12.79 9.95 -1.10
C ARG A 321 13.70 10.78 -2.00
N ASP A 322 13.19 11.86 -2.53
CA ASP A 322 13.85 12.80 -3.42
C ASP A 322 14.11 12.25 -4.86
N ALA A 323 13.65 11.01 -5.19
CA ALA A 323 13.79 10.44 -6.53
C ALA A 323 12.83 11.07 -7.56
N GLU A 324 11.84 11.83 -7.09
CA GLU A 324 10.85 12.52 -7.93
C GLU A 324 11.47 13.46 -8.96
N ILE A 325 12.65 13.99 -8.72
CA ILE A 325 13.37 14.85 -9.70
C ILE A 325 13.74 14.10 -10.99
N PHE A 326 13.76 12.75 -10.95
CA PHE A 326 14.05 11.88 -12.09
C PHE A 326 12.79 11.24 -12.69
N HIS A 327 11.60 11.46 -12.11
CA HIS A 327 10.37 10.77 -12.54
C HIS A 327 9.87 11.22 -13.90
N LYS A 328 10.17 12.44 -14.32
CA LYS A 328 9.71 13.04 -15.58
C LYS A 328 10.90 13.56 -16.38
N PRO A 329 10.75 13.66 -17.71
CA PRO A 329 11.71 14.39 -18.53
C PRO A 329 11.91 15.81 -17.98
N VAL A 330 13.15 16.29 -18.04
CA VAL A 330 13.48 17.68 -17.69
C VAL A 330 12.82 18.60 -18.73
N ASP A 331 11.95 19.51 -18.26
CA ASP A 331 11.39 20.58 -19.08
C ASP A 331 12.23 21.87 -18.89
N PRO A 332 13.04 22.27 -19.89
CA PRO A 332 13.90 23.43 -19.77
C PRO A 332 13.15 24.76 -19.60
N VAL A 333 11.90 24.82 -20.05
CA VAL A 333 11.06 26.02 -19.94
C VAL A 333 10.46 26.12 -18.53
N GLU A 334 9.85 25.03 -18.04
CA GLU A 334 9.26 24.96 -16.70
C GLU A 334 10.30 25.23 -15.61
N LEU A 335 11.52 24.70 -15.77
CA LEU A 335 12.60 24.84 -14.79
C LEU A 335 13.46 26.10 -15.01
N ASN A 336 13.18 26.91 -16.04
CA ASN A 336 13.94 28.10 -16.40
C ASN A 336 15.46 27.84 -16.60
N ILE A 337 15.77 26.77 -17.35
CA ILE A 337 17.14 26.32 -17.67
C ILE A 337 17.29 26.17 -19.20
N PRO A 338 17.27 27.26 -19.97
CA PRO A 338 17.16 27.24 -21.43
C PRO A 338 18.34 26.55 -22.14
N ASN A 339 19.50 26.49 -21.51
CA ASN A 339 20.71 25.85 -22.04
C ASN A 339 20.79 24.33 -21.76
N TYR A 340 19.75 23.73 -21.13
CA TYR A 340 19.78 22.30 -20.78
C TYR A 340 20.04 21.40 -21.99
N LEU A 341 19.29 21.60 -23.09
CA LEU A 341 19.44 20.80 -24.32
C LEU A 341 20.71 21.11 -25.11
N GLU A 342 21.39 22.22 -24.83
CA GLU A 342 22.71 22.53 -25.38
C GLU A 342 23.78 21.68 -24.75
N ILE A 343 23.66 21.38 -23.45
CA ILE A 343 24.60 20.61 -22.65
C ILE A 343 24.24 19.12 -22.72
N ILE A 344 22.99 18.79 -22.52
CA ILE A 344 22.49 17.41 -22.45
C ILE A 344 21.95 16.99 -23.82
N LYS A 345 22.75 16.20 -24.55
CA LYS A 345 22.43 15.77 -25.93
C LYS A 345 21.45 14.59 -25.99
N LYS A 346 21.37 13.79 -24.94
CA LYS A 346 20.49 12.61 -24.85
C LYS A 346 19.77 12.64 -23.50
N PRO A 347 18.69 13.44 -23.36
CA PRO A 347 17.89 13.44 -22.14
C PRO A 347 17.33 12.06 -21.83
N MET A 348 17.34 11.68 -20.56
CA MET A 348 16.78 10.44 -20.08
C MET A 348 16.19 10.62 -18.67
N ASP A 349 15.13 9.88 -18.34
CA ASP A 349 14.43 9.95 -17.09
C ASP A 349 13.80 8.59 -16.73
N PHE A 350 13.38 8.42 -15.46
CA PHE A 350 12.80 7.16 -14.99
C PHE A 350 11.48 6.78 -15.69
N SER A 351 10.66 7.77 -16.12
CA SER A 351 9.42 7.46 -16.83
C SER A 351 9.71 6.85 -18.21
N THR A 352 10.73 7.36 -18.88
CA THR A 352 11.19 6.85 -20.18
C THR A 352 11.75 5.44 -20.06
N VAL A 353 12.62 5.18 -19.07
CA VAL A 353 13.13 3.83 -18.79
C VAL A 353 11.98 2.86 -18.46
N ARG A 354 11.03 3.29 -17.62
CA ARG A 354 9.87 2.48 -17.26
C ARG A 354 8.97 2.15 -18.45
N LYS A 355 8.77 3.10 -19.37
CA LYS A 355 8.05 2.85 -20.64
C LYS A 355 8.79 1.84 -21.50
N LYS A 356 10.11 1.97 -21.65
CA LYS A 356 10.93 1.02 -22.42
C LYS A 356 10.88 -0.40 -21.82
N LEU A 357 10.94 -0.54 -20.48
CA LEU A 357 10.77 -1.83 -19.79
C LEU A 357 9.37 -2.44 -20.01
N ASN A 358 8.31 -1.62 -19.93
CA ASN A 358 6.94 -2.11 -20.09
C ASN A 358 6.64 -2.54 -21.53
N ASN A 359 7.25 -1.90 -22.51
CA ASN A 359 7.09 -2.20 -23.93
C ASN A 359 8.10 -3.24 -24.43
N ASN A 360 8.88 -3.86 -23.52
CA ASN A 360 9.95 -4.82 -23.84
C ASN A 360 10.91 -4.28 -24.93
N SER A 361 11.27 -2.97 -24.83
CA SER A 361 12.11 -2.28 -25.80
C SER A 361 13.61 -2.50 -25.59
N TYR A 362 14.02 -3.08 -24.47
CA TYR A 362 15.40 -3.48 -24.21
C TYR A 362 15.63 -4.92 -24.68
N THR A 363 16.75 -5.17 -25.33
CA THR A 363 17.11 -6.51 -25.81
C THR A 363 17.91 -7.29 -24.77
N ASN A 364 18.56 -6.60 -23.84
CA ASN A 364 19.38 -7.18 -22.78
C ASN A 364 19.48 -6.22 -21.58
N LEU A 365 19.94 -6.73 -20.43
CA LEU A 365 20.09 -5.97 -19.20
C LEU A 365 21.10 -4.81 -19.35
N LYS A 366 22.13 -4.97 -20.18
CA LYS A 366 23.16 -3.96 -20.39
C LYS A 366 22.58 -2.66 -20.94
N GLU A 367 21.67 -2.74 -21.92
CA GLU A 367 20.99 -1.56 -22.48
C GLU A 367 20.17 -0.81 -21.43
N TYR A 368 19.52 -1.54 -20.53
CA TYR A 368 18.81 -0.95 -19.39
C TYR A 368 19.78 -0.22 -18.44
N CYS A 369 20.91 -0.84 -18.11
CA CYS A 369 21.93 -0.22 -17.26
C CYS A 369 22.52 1.04 -17.88
N GLU A 370 22.75 1.04 -19.21
CA GLU A 370 23.24 2.21 -19.96
C GLU A 370 22.28 3.39 -19.86
N ASP A 371 20.97 3.17 -19.98
CA ASP A 371 19.97 4.22 -19.81
C ASP A 371 19.90 4.73 -18.35
N MET A 372 20.03 3.85 -17.38
CA MET A 372 20.08 4.24 -15.96
C MET A 372 21.33 5.09 -15.66
N ASP A 373 22.48 4.69 -16.16
CA ASP A 373 23.71 5.48 -16.02
C ASP A 373 23.61 6.83 -16.76
N LEU A 374 22.93 6.87 -17.90
CA LEU A 374 22.73 8.10 -18.65
C LEU A 374 21.92 9.13 -17.84
N ILE A 375 20.90 8.71 -17.07
CA ILE A 375 20.15 9.60 -16.18
C ILE A 375 21.07 10.26 -15.17
N PHE A 376 21.87 9.46 -14.46
CA PHE A 376 22.76 9.97 -13.43
C PHE A 376 23.90 10.85 -14.00
N ASN A 377 24.48 10.42 -15.12
CA ASN A 377 25.54 11.17 -15.79
C ASN A 377 25.04 12.50 -16.32
N ASN A 378 23.84 12.57 -16.91
CA ASN A 378 23.22 13.82 -17.34
C ASN A 378 23.01 14.78 -16.15
N CYS A 379 22.56 14.24 -15.00
CA CYS A 379 22.37 15.04 -13.80
C CYS A 379 23.69 15.64 -13.31
N PHE A 380 24.77 14.84 -13.23
CA PHE A 380 26.09 15.34 -12.82
C PHE A 380 26.70 16.32 -13.84
N LEU A 381 26.51 16.04 -15.13
CA LEU A 381 27.04 16.89 -16.19
C LEU A 381 26.42 18.29 -16.15
N TYR A 382 25.10 18.37 -15.90
CA TYR A 382 24.41 19.65 -15.87
C TYR A 382 24.53 20.40 -14.55
N ASN A 383 24.37 19.70 -13.41
CA ASN A 383 24.31 20.33 -12.09
C ASN A 383 25.66 20.37 -11.36
N GLY A 384 26.62 19.53 -11.76
CA GLY A 384 27.85 19.27 -10.99
C GLY A 384 27.61 18.32 -9.80
N THR A 385 28.68 17.66 -9.34
CA THR A 385 28.60 16.68 -8.24
C THR A 385 28.41 17.30 -6.85
N ASN A 386 28.85 18.54 -6.66
CA ASN A 386 28.84 19.23 -5.37
C ASN A 386 27.64 20.17 -5.22
N SER A 387 26.69 20.17 -6.15
CA SER A 387 25.44 20.93 -6.03
C SER A 387 24.42 20.16 -5.21
N TYR A 388 23.41 20.86 -4.69
CA TYR A 388 22.28 20.21 -3.99
C TYR A 388 21.62 19.10 -4.82
N VAL A 389 21.40 19.36 -6.12
CA VAL A 389 20.81 18.36 -7.04
C VAL A 389 21.82 17.22 -7.32
N GLY A 390 23.12 17.51 -7.38
CA GLY A 390 24.19 16.51 -7.52
C GLY A 390 24.29 15.60 -6.31
N GLU A 391 24.14 16.13 -5.09
CA GLU A 391 24.12 15.32 -3.86
C GLU A 391 22.91 14.38 -3.81
N ILE A 392 21.71 14.87 -4.19
CA ILE A 392 20.52 14.02 -4.35
C ILE A 392 20.78 12.93 -5.40
N CYS A 393 21.35 13.30 -6.56
CA CYS A 393 21.68 12.36 -7.62
C CYS A 393 22.62 11.25 -7.12
N LEU A 394 23.66 11.60 -6.36
CA LEU A 394 24.58 10.63 -5.78
C LEU A 394 23.89 9.66 -4.83
N LYS A 395 23.00 10.18 -3.97
CA LYS A 395 22.20 9.38 -3.05
C LYS A 395 21.31 8.38 -3.80
N ILE A 396 20.58 8.84 -4.82
CA ILE A 396 19.69 7.99 -5.61
C ILE A 396 20.50 6.94 -6.44
N LYS A 397 21.66 7.33 -6.99
CA LYS A 397 22.58 6.42 -7.68
C LYS A 397 23.10 5.31 -6.75
N ASN A 398 23.43 5.64 -5.51
CA ASN A 398 23.85 4.64 -4.53
C ASN A 398 22.71 3.71 -4.15
N GLU A 399 21.50 4.23 -3.97
CA GLU A 399 20.33 3.41 -3.69
C GLU A 399 19.98 2.49 -4.88
N TYR A 400 20.12 2.97 -6.12
CA TYR A 400 20.00 2.13 -7.31
C TYR A 400 20.98 0.95 -7.28
N LYS A 401 22.26 1.19 -6.93
CA LYS A 401 23.26 0.12 -6.80
C LYS A 401 22.89 -0.89 -5.72
N ASN A 402 22.49 -0.42 -4.54
CA ASN A 402 22.05 -1.28 -3.44
C ASN A 402 20.84 -2.16 -3.84
N LEU A 403 19.88 -1.58 -4.56
CA LEU A 403 18.73 -2.32 -5.08
C LEU A 403 19.15 -3.30 -6.18
N PHE A 404 20.07 -2.94 -7.05
CA PHE A 404 20.58 -3.80 -8.11
C PHE A 404 21.23 -5.06 -7.55
N GLU A 405 22.09 -4.93 -6.54
CA GLU A 405 22.69 -6.03 -5.79
C GLU A 405 21.64 -6.84 -5.01
N LYS A 406 20.74 -6.17 -4.31
CA LYS A 406 19.66 -6.82 -3.52
C LYS A 406 18.76 -7.70 -4.39
N PHE A 407 18.50 -7.28 -5.62
CA PHE A 407 17.69 -8.04 -6.58
C PHE A 407 18.51 -9.03 -7.42
N ASN A 408 19.83 -9.17 -7.16
CA ASN A 408 20.75 -10.07 -7.87
C ASN A 408 20.68 -9.92 -9.39
N LEU A 409 20.60 -8.68 -9.89
CA LEU A 409 20.58 -8.42 -11.33
C LEU A 409 21.95 -8.64 -12.01
N ASP A 410 23.03 -8.56 -11.25
CA ASP A 410 24.42 -8.83 -11.70
C ASP A 410 24.58 -10.20 -12.37
N LYS A 411 23.80 -11.20 -11.98
CA LYS A 411 23.82 -12.54 -12.59
C LYS A 411 23.35 -12.58 -14.06
N PHE A 412 22.76 -11.49 -14.58
CA PHE A 412 22.29 -11.39 -15.96
C PHE A 412 23.16 -10.48 -16.84
N LEU A 413 24.21 -9.86 -16.28
CA LEU A 413 25.22 -9.11 -17.03
C LEU A 413 26.25 -10.05 -17.64
#